data_4664b5abb31d1d338129b9d81f879850
#
_entry.id   4664b5abb31d1d338129b9d81f879850
#
_cell.length_a   1.000
_cell.length_b   1.000
_cell.length_c   1.000
_cell.angle_alpha   90.00
_cell.angle_beta   90.00
_cell.angle_gamma   90.00
#
_symmetry.space_group_name_H-M   'P 1'
#
loop_
_entity.id
_entity.type
_entity.pdbx_description
1 polymer ?
#
loop_
_entity_poly.entity_id
_entity_poly.type
_entity_poly.pdbx_seq_one_letter_code
_entity_poly.pdbx_strand_id
1 'polypeptide(L)'
;MEEKTADEIAAISSAAGDSVTVIGTAKTEDETTDEYKDRIKRNVEHLEIIKAYKKLDETTSIWTSEDFTAIDKAIVDGKKIYS
;
A
#
# COMPACT_ATOMS: atom_id res chain seq x y z
N MET A 1 -13.32 -15.48 -13.50
CA MET A 1 -12.25 -14.57 -13.12
C MET A 1 -12.74 -13.13 -13.20
N GLU A 2 -12.57 -12.38 -12.14
CA GLU A 2 -13.08 -11.03 -12.10
C GLU A 2 -12.16 -10.06 -12.83
N GLU A 3 -12.74 -9.32 -13.74
CA GLU A 3 -12.03 -8.27 -14.44
C GLU A 3 -12.08 -6.99 -13.62
N LYS A 4 -10.96 -6.31 -13.49
CA LYS A 4 -10.90 -5.03 -12.81
C LYS A 4 -11.44 -3.93 -13.71
N THR A 5 -12.50 -3.25 -13.28
CA THR A 5 -13.04 -2.10 -14.01
C THR A 5 -12.14 -0.88 -13.80
N ALA A 6 -12.33 0.15 -14.62
CA ALA A 6 -11.60 1.41 -14.47
C ALA A 6 -11.85 2.02 -13.08
N ASP A 7 -13.08 1.94 -12.58
CA ASP A 7 -13.43 2.45 -11.25
C ASP A 7 -12.73 1.67 -10.15
N GLU A 8 -12.65 0.34 -10.29
CA GLU A 8 -11.93 -0.51 -9.31
C GLU A 8 -10.44 -0.19 -9.30
N ILE A 9 -9.84 -0.02 -10.48
CA ILE A 9 -8.43 0.36 -10.58
C ILE A 9 -8.17 1.71 -9.93
N ALA A 10 -9.05 2.68 -10.17
CA ALA A 10 -8.94 4.01 -9.55
C ALA A 10 -9.05 3.92 -8.03
N ALA A 11 -9.97 3.11 -7.51
CA ALA A 11 -10.14 2.90 -6.07
C ALA A 11 -8.91 2.24 -5.45
N ILE A 12 -8.33 1.26 -6.13
CA ILE A 12 -7.11 0.58 -5.67
C ILE A 12 -5.93 1.55 -5.65
N SER A 13 -5.78 2.37 -6.67
CA SER A 13 -4.71 3.38 -6.74
C SER A 13 -4.85 4.41 -5.62
N SER A 14 -6.07 4.85 -5.34
CA SER A 14 -6.36 5.79 -4.25
C SER A 14 -6.02 5.16 -2.89
N ALA A 15 -6.43 3.90 -2.67
CA ALA A 15 -6.13 3.18 -1.44
C ALA A 15 -4.62 2.99 -1.25
N ALA A 16 -3.89 2.72 -2.32
CA ALA A 16 -2.44 2.60 -2.26
C ALA A 16 -1.78 3.91 -1.86
N GLY A 17 -2.23 5.02 -2.44
CA GLY A 17 -1.75 6.36 -2.07
C GLY A 17 -2.00 6.68 -0.61
N ASP A 18 -3.19 6.34 -0.11
CA ASP A 18 -3.54 6.53 1.29
C ASP A 18 -2.64 5.71 2.21
N SER A 19 -2.37 4.44 1.85
CA SER A 19 -1.50 3.57 2.64
C SER A 19 -0.07 4.08 2.66
N VAL A 20 0.46 4.56 1.54
CA VAL A 20 1.79 5.17 1.47
C VAL A 20 1.85 6.40 2.37
N THR A 21 0.81 7.24 2.34
CA THR A 21 0.73 8.44 3.19
C THR A 21 0.70 8.08 4.67
N VAL A 22 -0.09 7.08 5.05
CA VAL A 22 -0.19 6.63 6.45
C VAL A 22 1.16 6.09 6.93
N ILE A 23 1.86 5.31 6.12
CA ILE A 23 3.18 4.79 6.47
C ILE A 23 4.17 5.92 6.69
N GLY A 24 4.07 7.00 5.90
CA GLY A 24 4.93 8.17 6.04
C GLY A 24 4.55 9.11 7.18
N THR A 25 3.40 8.88 7.82
CA THR A 25 2.91 9.74 8.90
C THR A 25 3.55 9.32 10.23
N ALA A 26 4.17 10.28 10.91
CA ALA A 26 4.81 10.03 12.21
C ALA A 26 3.79 9.64 13.28
N LYS A 27 4.29 8.98 14.33
CA LYS A 27 3.48 8.61 15.48
C LYS A 27 2.85 9.87 16.08
N THR A 28 1.55 9.81 16.37
CA THR A 28 0.84 10.91 17.02
C THR A 28 0.99 10.81 18.55
N GLU A 29 0.69 11.91 19.24
CA GLU A 29 0.76 11.95 20.70
C GLU A 29 -0.25 11.01 21.35
N ASP A 30 -1.38 10.78 20.67
CA ASP A 30 -2.47 9.94 21.19
C ASP A 30 -2.22 8.45 20.97
N GLU A 31 -1.29 8.09 20.09
CA GLU A 31 -0.96 6.69 19.83
C GLU A 31 0.08 6.16 20.79
N THR A 32 -0.10 4.90 21.22
CA THR A 32 1.00 4.19 21.87
C THR A 32 1.98 3.72 20.80
N THR A 33 3.18 3.32 21.22
CA THR A 33 4.17 2.75 20.30
C THR A 33 3.60 1.52 19.57
N ASP A 34 2.90 0.66 20.30
CA ASP A 34 2.30 -0.55 19.72
C ASP A 34 1.20 -0.21 18.71
N GLU A 35 0.37 0.78 19.00
CA GLU A 35 -0.67 1.23 18.09
C GLU A 35 -0.06 1.79 16.81
N TYR A 36 0.99 2.58 16.93
CA TYR A 36 1.70 3.12 15.78
C TYR A 36 2.29 2.00 14.90
N LYS A 37 2.98 1.05 15.53
CA LYS A 37 3.56 -0.08 14.80
C LYS A 37 2.49 -0.92 14.11
N ASP A 38 1.36 -1.14 14.77
CA ASP A 38 0.25 -1.90 14.19
C ASP A 38 -0.34 -1.18 12.98
N ARG A 39 -0.53 0.13 13.08
CA ARG A 39 -1.02 0.95 11.96
C ARG A 39 -0.11 0.81 10.75
N ILE A 40 1.19 0.93 10.96
CA ILE A 40 2.18 0.83 9.89
C ILE A 40 2.17 -0.59 9.28
N LYS A 41 2.16 -1.61 10.13
CA LYS A 41 2.14 -3.01 9.69
C LYS A 41 0.94 -3.33 8.82
N ARG A 42 -0.26 -2.89 9.22
CA ARG A 42 -1.48 -3.13 8.45
C ARG A 42 -1.41 -2.50 7.07
N ASN A 43 -0.86 -1.30 6.99
CA ASN A 43 -0.72 -0.61 5.71
C ASN A 43 0.34 -1.24 4.83
N VAL A 44 1.44 -1.73 5.41
CA VAL A 44 2.46 -2.48 4.67
C VAL A 44 1.86 -3.77 4.09
N GLU A 45 1.14 -4.52 4.90
CA GLU A 45 0.50 -5.77 4.45
C GLU A 45 -0.51 -5.50 3.33
N HIS A 46 -1.28 -4.42 3.45
CA HIS A 46 -2.23 -4.01 2.42
C HIS A 46 -1.50 -3.72 1.10
N LEU A 47 -0.40 -2.98 1.14
CA LEU A 47 0.39 -2.68 -0.05
C LEU A 47 0.97 -3.94 -0.68
N GLU A 48 1.43 -4.89 0.14
CA GLU A 48 1.96 -6.16 -0.37
C GLU A 48 0.90 -6.95 -1.12
N ILE A 49 -0.34 -6.90 -0.67
CA ILE A 49 -1.47 -7.57 -1.32
C ILE A 49 -1.81 -6.90 -2.65
N ILE A 50 -2.02 -5.58 -2.63
CA ILE A 50 -2.50 -4.87 -3.82
C ILE A 50 -1.45 -4.72 -4.90
N LYS A 51 -0.20 -4.77 -4.52
CA LYS A 51 0.93 -4.71 -5.46
C LYS A 51 0.89 -5.88 -6.46
N ALA A 52 0.26 -6.99 -6.09
CA ALA A 52 0.14 -8.17 -6.94
C ALA A 52 -1.05 -8.12 -7.92
N TYR A 53 -1.90 -7.10 -7.83
CA TYR A 53 -3.09 -7.00 -8.69
C TYR A 53 -2.70 -6.78 -10.14
N LYS A 54 -3.49 -7.40 -11.03
CA LYS A 54 -3.28 -7.33 -12.49
C LYS A 54 -4.45 -6.66 -13.18
N LYS A 55 -4.22 -6.19 -14.40
CA LYS A 55 -5.28 -5.70 -15.27
C LYS A 55 -6.14 -6.87 -15.78
N LEU A 56 -7.13 -6.55 -16.59
CA LEU A 56 -8.08 -7.52 -17.13
C LEU A 56 -7.44 -8.73 -17.78
N ASP A 57 -6.28 -8.56 -18.41
CA ASP A 57 -5.58 -9.65 -19.09
C ASP A 57 -4.80 -10.56 -18.13
N GLU A 58 -4.73 -10.19 -16.86
CA GLU A 58 -4.04 -10.91 -15.80
C GLU A 58 -2.52 -11.05 -15.97
N THR A 59 -1.98 -10.52 -17.04
CA THR A 59 -0.54 -10.57 -17.30
C THR A 59 0.13 -9.23 -17.01
N THR A 60 -0.64 -8.14 -17.11
CA THR A 60 -0.11 -6.79 -16.95
C THR A 60 -0.52 -6.23 -15.59
N SER A 61 0.46 -5.77 -14.82
CA SER A 61 0.18 -5.11 -13.55
C SER A 61 -0.64 -3.84 -13.77
N ILE A 62 -1.50 -3.50 -12.80
CA ILE A 62 -2.21 -2.22 -12.79
C ILE A 62 -1.27 -1.07 -12.43
N TRP A 63 -0.06 -1.37 -11.95
CA TRP A 63 0.91 -0.39 -11.47
C TRP A 63 1.97 -0.10 -12.52
N THR A 64 2.37 1.18 -12.62
CA THR A 64 3.51 1.58 -13.44
C THR A 64 4.81 1.32 -12.68
N SER A 65 5.95 1.46 -13.35
CA SER A 65 7.26 1.33 -12.69
C SER A 65 7.43 2.34 -11.56
N GLU A 66 6.93 3.56 -11.74
CA GLU A 66 6.98 4.60 -10.71
C GLU A 66 6.13 4.23 -9.52
N ASP A 67 4.95 3.66 -9.76
CA ASP A 67 4.06 3.20 -8.70
C ASP A 67 4.72 2.08 -7.89
N PHE A 68 5.34 1.11 -8.56
CA PHE A 68 6.07 0.04 -7.88
C PHE A 68 7.20 0.59 -7.01
N THR A 69 7.94 1.58 -7.52
CA THR A 69 9.02 2.20 -6.75
C THR A 69 8.48 2.84 -5.48
N ALA A 70 7.39 3.60 -5.57
CA ALA A 70 6.78 4.25 -4.42
C ALA A 70 6.23 3.23 -3.41
N ILE A 71 5.54 2.20 -3.90
CA ILE A 71 4.97 1.15 -3.06
C ILE A 71 6.08 0.38 -2.34
N ASP A 72 7.11 -0.04 -3.06
CA ASP A 72 8.22 -0.80 -2.48
C ASP A 72 8.97 0.02 -1.43
N LYS A 73 9.18 1.31 -1.70
CA LYS A 73 9.82 2.21 -0.74
C LYS A 73 8.99 2.30 0.54
N ALA A 74 7.68 2.47 0.42
CA ALA A 74 6.79 2.55 1.57
C ALA A 74 6.81 1.24 2.37
N ILE A 75 6.82 0.09 1.68
CA ILE A 75 6.90 -1.22 2.33
C ILE A 75 8.21 -1.35 3.12
N VAL A 76 9.32 -1.01 2.51
CA VAL A 76 10.64 -1.08 3.16
C VAL A 76 10.70 -0.15 4.37
N ASP A 77 10.27 1.10 4.20
CA ASP A 77 10.27 2.09 5.28
C ASP A 77 9.36 1.64 6.43
N GLY A 78 8.18 1.11 6.10
CA GLY A 78 7.25 0.61 7.10
C GLY A 78 7.82 -0.58 7.88
N LYS A 79 8.44 -1.52 7.20
CA LYS A 79 9.06 -2.69 7.86
C LYS A 79 10.15 -2.29 8.85
N LYS A 80 10.88 -1.22 8.57
CA LYS A 80 11.90 -0.70 9.50
C LYS A 80 11.26 -0.18 10.78
N ILE A 81 10.03 0.32 10.69
CA ILE A 81 9.34 0.91 11.84
C ILE A 81 8.87 -0.16 12.81
N TYR A 82 8.28 -1.26 12.31
CA TYR A 82 7.67 -2.26 13.18
C TYR A 82 8.50 -3.54 13.36
N SER A 83 9.61 -3.64 12.68
CA SER A 83 10.49 -4.81 12.81
C SER A 83 11.54 -4.63 13.90
#